data_f4481b4a234d6d78b42e7182eb298522
#
_entry.id   f4481b4a234d6d78b42e7182eb298522
#
_cell.length_a   1.000
_cell.length_b   1.000
_cell.length_c   1.000
_cell.angle_alpha   90.00
_cell.angle_beta   90.00
_cell.angle_gamma   90.00
#
_symmetry.space_group_name_H-M   'P 1'
#
loop_
_entity.id
_entity.type
_entity.pdbx_description
1 polymer ?
#
loop_
_entity_poly.entity_id
_entity_poly.type
_entity_poly.pdbx_seq_one_letter_code
_entity_poly.pdbx_strand_id
1 'polypeptide(L)'
;MTPSLLPENTKLAYCIGAQKAGTTWLYETLRTSSQIHFSRNKELHYFNVIAGKSDQVFDLRMNTAKTLAKELVSERGPKNRRNLRVLSELADLLSIYTDAPEHHEAYLSYLTRGFSGQPVICDITPAYAILGAKDFSEMGSLGESCFIFILRDPIDRMWSQIRMAVSADAAQVADFQTACEARAQHLIDSKRLPKLERANYRRTMSELEAVIPPHRIKYVFYEDLFHAHTMRDICTFLGISAISPKADLRSNSGRHAMLPEHLKHSFREAFALQYDFILNRFSAATPARWQINSAQRVPG
;
A
#
# COMPACT_ATOMS: atom_id res chain seq x y z
N MET A 1 -7.07 -12.50 -30.94
CA MET A 1 -6.16 -12.03 -29.88
C MET A 1 -6.33 -10.54 -29.77
N THR A 2 -6.91 -10.03 -28.71
CA THR A 2 -6.95 -8.58 -28.45
C THR A 2 -5.51 -8.09 -28.30
N PRO A 3 -5.09 -6.99 -28.95
CA PRO A 3 -3.74 -6.49 -28.81
C PRO A 3 -3.51 -6.17 -27.32
N SER A 4 -2.34 -6.53 -26.83
CA SER A 4 -1.92 -6.19 -25.45
C SER A 4 -1.91 -4.66 -25.35
N LEU A 5 -2.67 -4.11 -24.40
CA LEU A 5 -2.69 -2.68 -24.12
C LEU A 5 -1.41 -2.18 -23.46
N LEU A 6 -0.57 -3.10 -22.99
CA LEU A 6 0.76 -2.81 -22.48
C LEU A 6 1.80 -2.87 -23.61
N PRO A 7 2.82 -2.01 -23.58
CA PRO A 7 3.93 -2.07 -24.52
C PRO A 7 4.61 -3.45 -24.49
N GLU A 8 5.03 -3.95 -25.66
CA GLU A 8 5.72 -5.23 -25.77
C GLU A 8 6.97 -5.27 -24.86
N ASN A 9 7.27 -6.44 -24.33
CA ASN A 9 8.43 -6.70 -23.44
C ASN A 9 8.44 -5.85 -22.17
N THR A 10 7.27 -5.40 -21.70
CA THR A 10 7.14 -4.60 -20.49
C THR A 10 6.46 -5.41 -19.39
N LYS A 11 7.10 -5.46 -18.22
CA LYS A 11 6.54 -6.08 -17.01
C LYS A 11 5.71 -5.10 -16.23
N LEU A 12 4.53 -5.52 -15.78
CA LEU A 12 3.66 -4.74 -14.89
C LEU A 12 3.85 -5.18 -13.45
N ALA A 13 4.50 -4.38 -12.64
CA ALA A 13 4.79 -4.67 -11.24
C ALA A 13 3.78 -3.99 -10.31
N TYR A 14 3.11 -4.77 -9.47
CA TYR A 14 2.21 -4.28 -8.44
C TYR A 14 2.85 -4.41 -7.05
N CYS A 15 2.95 -3.31 -6.28
CA CYS A 15 3.19 -3.40 -4.85
C CYS A 15 1.84 -3.27 -4.12
N ILE A 16 1.30 -4.41 -3.70
CA ILE A 16 -0.06 -4.52 -3.17
C ILE A 16 -0.19 -4.18 -1.68
N GLY A 17 0.92 -3.94 -0.98
CA GLY A 17 0.89 -3.63 0.46
C GLY A 17 2.15 -4.09 1.19
N ALA A 18 2.05 -4.16 2.54
CA ALA A 18 0.91 -3.75 3.34
C ALA A 18 0.93 -2.24 3.60
N GLN A 19 -0.24 -1.67 3.87
CA GLN A 19 -0.29 -0.28 4.32
C GLN A 19 0.53 -0.12 5.62
N LYS A 20 1.35 0.93 5.73
CA LYS A 20 2.27 1.19 6.85
C LYS A 20 3.47 0.23 6.94
N ALA A 21 3.81 -0.44 5.83
CA ALA A 21 4.95 -1.34 5.72
C ALA A 21 6.06 -0.81 4.78
N GLY A 22 6.26 0.51 4.68
CA GLY A 22 7.39 1.08 3.94
C GLY A 22 7.20 1.24 2.43
N THR A 23 5.99 1.08 1.90
CA THR A 23 5.70 1.21 0.46
C THR A 23 6.04 2.58 -0.13
N THR A 24 6.02 3.64 0.68
CA THR A 24 6.46 4.98 0.24
C THR A 24 7.97 5.02 0.06
N TRP A 25 8.74 4.43 0.97
CA TRP A 25 10.18 4.31 0.83
C TRP A 25 10.57 3.48 -0.41
N LEU A 26 9.88 2.34 -0.62
CA LEU A 26 10.08 1.52 -1.81
C LEU A 26 9.81 2.33 -3.09
N TYR A 27 8.71 3.06 -3.14
CA TYR A 27 8.37 3.94 -4.26
C TYR A 27 9.48 4.97 -4.53
N GLU A 28 9.89 5.72 -3.49
CA GLU A 28 10.92 6.75 -3.63
C GLU A 28 12.29 6.17 -4.01
N THR A 29 12.58 4.95 -3.62
CA THR A 29 13.81 4.25 -4.01
C THR A 29 13.72 3.76 -5.47
N LEU A 30 12.65 3.08 -5.84
CA LEU A 30 12.48 2.53 -7.19
C LEU A 30 12.39 3.63 -8.27
N ARG A 31 11.77 4.77 -7.97
CA ARG A 31 11.67 5.90 -8.92
C ARG A 31 13.00 6.58 -9.25
N THR A 32 14.08 6.22 -8.57
CA THR A 32 15.44 6.69 -8.95
C THR A 32 16.00 5.95 -10.15
N SER A 33 15.41 4.83 -10.53
CA SER A 33 15.82 4.05 -11.70
C SER A 33 15.15 4.57 -12.96
N SER A 34 15.94 4.74 -14.01
CA SER A 34 15.41 5.02 -15.36
C SER A 34 14.75 3.81 -16.03
N GLN A 35 14.85 2.62 -15.40
CA GLN A 35 14.28 1.37 -15.92
C GLN A 35 12.84 1.12 -15.43
N ILE A 36 12.31 1.98 -14.58
CA ILE A 36 10.93 1.85 -14.07
C ILE A 36 10.12 3.07 -14.43
N HIS A 37 8.98 2.83 -15.05
CA HIS A 37 7.96 3.84 -15.27
C HIS A 37 6.94 3.83 -14.14
N PHE A 38 6.60 5.02 -13.64
CA PHE A 38 5.50 5.26 -12.71
C PHE A 38 4.51 6.24 -13.30
N SER A 39 3.24 6.01 -13.05
CA SER A 39 2.23 7.02 -13.31
C SER A 39 2.47 8.27 -12.46
N ARG A 40 1.88 9.40 -12.87
CA ARG A 40 1.99 10.68 -12.17
C ARG A 40 1.59 10.59 -10.69
N ASN A 41 0.54 9.83 -10.40
CA ASN A 41 0.03 9.67 -9.04
C ASN A 41 0.38 8.28 -8.49
N LYS A 42 0.82 8.26 -7.25
CA LYS A 42 0.95 7.04 -6.44
C LYS A 42 -0.43 6.65 -5.89
N GLU A 43 -0.61 5.36 -5.61
CA GLU A 43 -1.83 4.82 -4.97
C GLU A 43 -3.09 5.09 -5.79
N LEU A 44 -3.14 4.49 -6.98
CA LEU A 44 -4.25 4.67 -7.92
C LEU A 44 -5.58 4.17 -7.36
N HIS A 45 -5.57 3.11 -6.55
CA HIS A 45 -6.75 2.46 -5.96
C HIS A 45 -7.75 1.93 -7.01
N TYR A 46 -7.32 1.79 -8.26
CA TYR A 46 -8.19 1.41 -9.36
C TYR A 46 -8.95 0.12 -9.06
N PHE A 47 -8.23 -0.97 -8.80
CA PHE A 47 -8.85 -2.27 -8.50
C PHE A 47 -9.67 -2.28 -7.20
N ASN A 48 -9.32 -1.46 -6.21
CA ASN A 48 -10.16 -1.34 -5.01
C ASN A 48 -11.54 -0.75 -5.33
N VAL A 49 -11.59 0.27 -6.19
CA VAL A 49 -12.84 0.96 -6.54
C VAL A 49 -13.71 0.05 -7.41
N ILE A 50 -13.18 -0.55 -8.48
CA ILE A 50 -13.97 -1.44 -9.36
C ILE A 50 -14.43 -2.71 -8.64
N ALA A 51 -13.69 -3.18 -7.62
CA ALA A 51 -14.08 -4.30 -6.77
C ALA A 51 -15.09 -3.91 -5.66
N GLY A 52 -15.50 -2.64 -5.59
CA GLY A 52 -16.40 -2.14 -4.52
C GLY A 52 -15.78 -2.18 -3.12
N LYS A 53 -14.44 -2.19 -3.02
CA LYS A 53 -13.71 -2.32 -1.73
C LYS A 53 -13.09 -1.03 -1.22
N SER A 54 -13.32 0.10 -1.87
CA SER A 54 -12.74 1.38 -1.46
C SER A 54 -13.55 2.59 -1.95
N ASP A 55 -14.83 2.62 -1.66
CA ASP A 55 -15.72 3.74 -1.97
C ASP A 55 -15.20 5.04 -1.36
N GLN A 56 -14.63 4.97 -0.16
CA GLN A 56 -14.08 6.13 0.56
C GLN A 56 -13.01 6.91 -0.22
N VAL A 57 -12.16 6.24 -1.01
CA VAL A 57 -11.11 6.92 -1.79
C VAL A 57 -11.71 7.66 -2.98
N PHE A 58 -12.67 7.06 -3.66
CA PHE A 58 -13.38 7.69 -4.75
C PHE A 58 -14.16 8.91 -4.24
N ASP A 59 -14.95 8.74 -3.18
CA ASP A 59 -15.70 9.81 -2.54
C ASP A 59 -14.81 10.94 -2.04
N LEU A 60 -13.66 10.63 -1.44
CA LEU A 60 -12.68 11.63 -1.01
C LEU A 60 -12.17 12.47 -2.20
N ARG A 61 -11.82 11.81 -3.31
CA ARG A 61 -11.38 12.49 -4.53
C ARG A 61 -12.47 13.38 -5.11
N MET A 62 -13.70 12.88 -5.20
CA MET A 62 -14.85 13.65 -5.68
C MET A 62 -15.16 14.86 -4.77
N ASN A 63 -15.13 14.68 -3.46
CA ASN A 63 -15.35 15.76 -2.50
C ASN A 63 -14.24 16.81 -2.57
N THR A 64 -12.99 16.39 -2.73
CA THR A 64 -11.86 17.31 -2.94
C THR A 64 -12.05 18.11 -4.23
N ALA A 65 -12.42 17.46 -5.33
CA ALA A 65 -12.70 18.14 -6.59
C ALA A 65 -13.83 19.17 -6.46
N LYS A 66 -14.95 18.80 -5.79
CA LYS A 66 -16.07 19.72 -5.51
C LYS A 66 -15.64 20.93 -4.67
N THR A 67 -14.81 20.72 -3.66
CA THR A 67 -14.29 21.80 -2.79
C THR A 67 -13.41 22.76 -3.60
N LEU A 68 -12.46 22.23 -4.37
CA LEU A 68 -11.58 23.03 -5.22
C LEU A 68 -12.37 23.84 -6.27
N ALA A 69 -13.39 23.22 -6.88
CA ALA A 69 -14.26 23.90 -7.84
C ALA A 69 -15.01 25.08 -7.20
N LYS A 70 -15.53 24.92 -5.97
CA LYS A 70 -16.17 26.00 -5.22
C LYS A 70 -15.18 27.12 -4.90
N GLU A 71 -13.97 26.79 -4.43
CA GLU A 71 -12.94 27.80 -4.15
C GLU A 71 -12.52 28.59 -5.38
N LEU A 72 -12.50 28.00 -6.57
CA LEU A 72 -12.22 28.69 -7.83
C LEU A 72 -13.23 29.80 -8.17
N VAL A 73 -14.48 29.63 -7.72
CA VAL A 73 -15.54 30.64 -7.94
C VAL A 73 -15.49 31.75 -6.89
N SER A 74 -15.21 31.40 -5.64
CA SER A 74 -15.28 32.33 -4.50
C SER A 74 -14.00 33.17 -4.29
N GLU A 75 -12.83 32.65 -4.70
CA GLU A 75 -11.54 33.33 -4.52
C GLU A 75 -10.91 33.67 -5.87
N ARG A 76 -10.17 34.77 -5.95
CA ARG A 76 -9.38 35.12 -7.14
C ARG A 76 -7.93 35.37 -6.74
N GLY A 77 -6.99 34.90 -7.54
CA GLY A 77 -5.56 35.12 -7.32
C GLY A 77 -4.64 33.94 -7.59
N PRO A 78 -3.39 33.96 -7.11
CA PRO A 78 -2.40 32.90 -7.34
C PRO A 78 -2.83 31.52 -6.82
N LYS A 79 -3.58 31.48 -5.72
CA LYS A 79 -4.16 30.23 -5.14
C LYS A 79 -5.05 29.53 -6.17
N ASN A 80 -5.80 30.26 -6.97
CA ASN A 80 -6.70 29.69 -7.97
C ASN A 80 -5.96 28.94 -9.08
N ARG A 81 -4.78 29.41 -9.50
CA ARG A 81 -3.98 28.67 -10.48
C ARG A 81 -3.54 27.32 -9.94
N ARG A 82 -3.16 27.27 -8.66
CA ARG A 82 -2.82 26.01 -7.98
C ARG A 82 -4.06 25.10 -7.87
N ASN A 83 -5.19 25.63 -7.43
CA ASN A 83 -6.44 24.87 -7.29
C ASN A 83 -6.92 24.33 -8.64
N LEU A 84 -6.85 25.12 -9.71
CA LEU A 84 -7.18 24.68 -11.06
C LEU A 84 -6.28 23.54 -11.54
N ARG A 85 -4.99 23.64 -11.27
CA ARG A 85 -4.03 22.57 -11.61
C ARG A 85 -4.35 21.28 -10.85
N VAL A 86 -4.61 21.36 -9.53
CA VAL A 86 -4.96 20.18 -8.72
C VAL A 86 -6.29 19.58 -9.17
N LEU A 87 -7.29 20.43 -9.49
CA LEU A 87 -8.57 19.96 -10.02
C LEU A 87 -8.40 19.23 -11.36
N SER A 88 -7.59 19.78 -12.26
CA SER A 88 -7.27 19.12 -13.54
C SER A 88 -6.56 17.78 -13.32
N GLU A 89 -5.62 17.71 -12.38
CA GLU A 89 -4.93 16.47 -12.02
C GLU A 89 -5.87 15.41 -11.42
N LEU A 90 -6.85 15.84 -10.63
CA LEU A 90 -7.89 14.97 -10.09
C LEU A 90 -8.85 14.48 -11.17
N ALA A 91 -9.31 15.36 -12.07
CA ALA A 91 -10.15 14.97 -13.19
C ALA A 91 -9.46 13.94 -14.09
N ASP A 92 -8.19 14.16 -14.36
CA ASP A 92 -7.34 13.27 -15.13
C ASP A 92 -7.17 11.89 -14.43
N LEU A 93 -6.97 11.88 -13.13
CA LEU A 93 -6.92 10.65 -12.34
C LEU A 93 -8.27 9.93 -12.33
N LEU A 94 -9.38 10.65 -12.25
CA LEU A 94 -10.73 10.05 -12.26
C LEU A 94 -11.09 9.46 -13.61
N SER A 95 -10.41 9.86 -14.70
CA SER A 95 -10.64 9.28 -16.03
C SER A 95 -10.32 7.78 -16.10
N ILE A 96 -9.54 7.22 -15.16
CA ILE A 96 -9.26 5.78 -15.10
C ILE A 96 -10.53 4.92 -14.87
N TYR A 97 -11.64 5.53 -14.46
CA TYR A 97 -12.92 4.85 -14.18
C TYR A 97 -13.96 5.05 -15.28
N THR A 98 -13.56 5.51 -16.47
CA THR A 98 -14.51 5.79 -17.56
C THR A 98 -14.89 4.57 -18.38
N ASP A 99 -14.09 3.51 -18.29
CA ASP A 99 -14.39 2.25 -19.02
C ASP A 99 -15.32 1.35 -18.21
N ALA A 100 -15.93 0.37 -18.90
CA ALA A 100 -16.59 -0.74 -18.23
C ALA A 100 -15.57 -1.52 -17.36
N PRO A 101 -15.98 -2.08 -16.21
CA PRO A 101 -15.07 -2.73 -15.27
C PRO A 101 -14.21 -3.86 -15.83
N GLU A 102 -14.67 -4.51 -16.91
CA GLU A 102 -13.95 -5.56 -17.64
C GLU A 102 -12.94 -5.03 -18.65
N HIS A 103 -12.96 -3.74 -18.95
CA HIS A 103 -12.05 -3.07 -19.86
C HIS A 103 -11.14 -2.14 -19.06
N HIS A 104 -9.85 -2.39 -19.06
CA HIS A 104 -8.88 -1.63 -18.28
C HIS A 104 -8.13 -0.58 -19.11
N GLU A 105 -8.66 -0.19 -20.27
CA GLU A 105 -7.99 0.67 -21.25
C GLU A 105 -7.66 2.05 -20.67
N ALA A 106 -8.62 2.69 -20.01
CA ALA A 106 -8.41 4.00 -19.40
C ALA A 106 -7.39 3.94 -18.26
N TYR A 107 -7.42 2.89 -17.43
CA TYR A 107 -6.43 2.66 -16.38
C TYR A 107 -5.03 2.46 -16.98
N LEU A 108 -4.90 1.58 -17.97
CA LEU A 108 -3.61 1.30 -18.61
C LEU A 108 -3.08 2.51 -19.39
N SER A 109 -3.95 3.24 -20.09
CA SER A 109 -3.60 4.50 -20.76
C SER A 109 -3.08 5.55 -19.77
N TYR A 110 -3.72 5.68 -18.61
CA TYR A 110 -3.23 6.57 -17.55
C TYR A 110 -1.90 6.09 -16.96
N LEU A 111 -1.78 4.80 -16.67
CA LEU A 111 -0.61 4.18 -16.07
C LEU A 111 0.63 4.31 -16.99
N THR A 112 0.43 4.20 -18.30
CA THR A 112 1.51 4.28 -19.31
C THR A 112 1.78 5.69 -19.81
N ARG A 113 1.06 6.70 -19.34
CA ARG A 113 1.27 8.08 -19.80
C ARG A 113 2.67 8.58 -19.50
N GLY A 114 3.40 8.98 -20.55
CA GLY A 114 4.81 9.38 -20.46
C GLY A 114 5.79 8.21 -20.44
N PHE A 115 5.31 7.00 -20.68
CA PHE A 115 6.18 5.83 -20.89
C PHE A 115 7.14 6.08 -22.08
N SER A 116 8.40 5.70 -21.93
CA SER A 116 9.46 5.93 -22.91
C SER A 116 10.38 4.70 -23.10
N GLY A 117 9.78 3.49 -22.95
CA GLY A 117 10.50 2.24 -23.20
C GLY A 117 11.13 1.59 -21.96
N GLN A 118 10.68 1.94 -20.75
CA GLN A 118 11.15 1.28 -19.53
C GLN A 118 10.73 -0.21 -19.51
N PRO A 119 11.59 -1.14 -19.08
CA PRO A 119 11.23 -2.55 -19.00
C PRO A 119 10.19 -2.88 -17.91
N VAL A 120 9.95 -1.97 -16.98
CA VAL A 120 8.97 -2.15 -15.90
C VAL A 120 8.05 -0.93 -15.78
N ILE A 121 6.76 -1.18 -15.69
CA ILE A 121 5.74 -0.21 -15.25
C ILE A 121 5.29 -0.64 -13.86
N CYS A 122 5.18 0.30 -12.92
CA CYS A 122 4.90 -0.04 -11.53
C CYS A 122 3.70 0.74 -10.97
N ASP A 123 2.73 0.01 -10.39
CA ASP A 123 1.65 0.56 -9.57
C ASP A 123 1.87 0.16 -8.09
N ILE A 124 2.10 1.16 -7.24
CA ILE A 124 2.27 0.96 -5.80
C ILE A 124 1.02 1.45 -5.07
N THR A 125 0.09 0.54 -4.82
CA THR A 125 -1.17 0.80 -4.12
C THR A 125 -1.34 -0.19 -2.96
N PRO A 126 -0.93 0.18 -1.74
CA PRO A 126 -0.95 -0.74 -0.59
C PRO A 126 -2.34 -1.23 -0.18
N ALA A 127 -3.38 -0.57 -0.64
CA ALA A 127 -4.76 -0.97 -0.41
C ALA A 127 -5.17 -2.21 -1.22
N TYR A 128 -4.43 -2.60 -2.25
CA TYR A 128 -4.71 -3.83 -2.99
C TYR A 128 -4.59 -5.10 -2.14
N ALA A 129 -3.93 -5.03 -0.98
CA ALA A 129 -3.89 -6.14 -0.03
C ALA A 129 -5.27 -6.66 0.43
N ILE A 130 -6.34 -5.88 0.28
CA ILE A 130 -7.71 -6.31 0.64
C ILE A 130 -8.48 -6.95 -0.52
N LEU A 131 -7.89 -7.03 -1.70
CA LEU A 131 -8.50 -7.66 -2.87
C LEU A 131 -8.64 -9.18 -2.71
N GLY A 132 -9.50 -9.80 -3.50
CA GLY A 132 -9.71 -11.24 -3.52
C GLY A 132 -9.03 -11.92 -4.71
N ALA A 133 -9.12 -13.24 -4.78
CA ALA A 133 -8.52 -14.04 -5.84
C ALA A 133 -9.01 -13.61 -7.25
N LYS A 134 -10.31 -13.31 -7.41
CA LYS A 134 -10.85 -12.79 -8.67
C LYS A 134 -10.11 -11.53 -9.12
N ASP A 135 -9.96 -10.56 -8.21
CA ASP A 135 -9.33 -9.28 -8.52
C ASP A 135 -7.83 -9.47 -8.86
N PHE A 136 -7.13 -10.33 -8.10
CA PHE A 136 -5.73 -10.67 -8.39
C PHE A 136 -5.58 -11.42 -9.72
N SER A 137 -6.51 -12.29 -10.08
CA SER A 137 -6.52 -12.98 -11.38
C SER A 137 -6.64 -11.96 -12.51
N GLU A 138 -7.53 -10.99 -12.36
CA GLU A 138 -7.73 -9.89 -13.31
C GLU A 138 -6.46 -9.04 -13.46
N MET A 139 -5.88 -8.57 -12.34
CA MET A 139 -4.59 -7.89 -12.34
C MET A 139 -3.48 -8.73 -12.99
N GLY A 140 -3.50 -10.05 -12.74
CA GLY A 140 -2.54 -11.02 -13.26
C GLY A 140 -2.64 -11.23 -14.78
N SER A 141 -3.78 -10.92 -15.38
CA SER A 141 -4.05 -11.08 -16.83
C SER A 141 -3.63 -9.88 -17.68
N LEU A 142 -3.32 -8.73 -17.07
CA LEU A 142 -2.96 -7.50 -17.77
C LEU A 142 -1.51 -7.49 -18.32
N GLY A 143 -1.05 -8.60 -18.82
CA GLY A 143 0.29 -8.76 -19.38
C GLY A 143 1.25 -9.54 -18.47
N GLU A 144 2.56 -9.39 -18.66
CA GLU A 144 3.54 -9.99 -17.77
C GLU A 144 3.54 -9.23 -16.43
N SER A 145 2.67 -9.65 -15.51
CA SER A 145 2.52 -8.99 -14.23
C SER A 145 3.19 -9.73 -13.09
N CYS A 146 3.71 -9.00 -12.10
CA CYS A 146 4.30 -9.53 -10.88
C CYS A 146 3.89 -8.71 -9.65
N PHE A 147 3.97 -9.33 -8.47
CA PHE A 147 3.41 -8.80 -7.23
C PHE A 147 4.45 -8.74 -6.13
N ILE A 148 4.57 -7.59 -5.48
CA ILE A 148 5.39 -7.40 -4.28
C ILE A 148 4.45 -7.17 -3.09
N PHE A 149 4.63 -7.94 -2.03
CA PHE A 149 3.90 -7.75 -0.79
C PHE A 149 4.86 -7.62 0.38
N ILE A 150 4.89 -6.43 1.00
CA ILE A 150 5.75 -6.14 2.14
C ILE A 150 5.00 -6.46 3.42
N LEU A 151 5.56 -7.35 4.22
CA LEU A 151 5.06 -7.77 5.52
C LEU A 151 5.76 -6.96 6.61
N ARG A 152 5.02 -6.43 7.55
CA ARG A 152 5.55 -5.76 8.73
C ARG A 152 4.94 -6.38 9.97
N ASP A 153 5.70 -6.44 11.06
CA ASP A 153 5.17 -6.90 12.34
C ASP A 153 3.75 -6.33 12.57
N PRO A 154 2.73 -7.18 12.80
CA PRO A 154 1.33 -6.75 12.85
C PRO A 154 1.05 -5.68 13.90
N ILE A 155 1.72 -5.75 15.06
CA ILE A 155 1.58 -4.78 16.14
C ILE A 155 2.17 -3.44 15.72
N ASP A 156 3.41 -3.44 15.20
CA ASP A 156 4.11 -2.22 14.78
C ASP A 156 3.39 -1.56 13.59
N ARG A 157 2.84 -2.37 12.67
CA ARG A 157 2.02 -1.88 11.56
C ARG A 157 0.74 -1.22 12.08
N MET A 158 0.04 -1.88 12.99
CA MET A 158 -1.22 -1.37 13.53
C MET A 158 -1.01 -0.09 14.32
N TRP A 159 0.01 -0.06 15.17
CA TRP A 159 0.36 1.16 15.90
C TRP A 159 0.72 2.32 14.98
N SER A 160 1.44 2.06 13.89
CA SER A 160 1.73 3.06 12.87
C SER A 160 0.45 3.58 12.18
N GLN A 161 -0.56 2.72 11.97
CA GLN A 161 -1.84 3.12 11.41
C GLN A 161 -2.66 3.98 12.38
N ILE A 162 -2.68 3.62 13.67
CA ILE A 162 -3.35 4.40 14.71
C ILE A 162 -2.77 5.81 14.79
N ARG A 163 -1.44 5.94 14.86
CA ARG A 163 -0.76 7.24 14.87
C ARG A 163 -1.07 8.08 13.64
N MET A 164 -1.15 7.46 12.47
CA MET A 164 -1.53 8.15 11.24
C MET A 164 -2.97 8.66 11.30
N ALA A 165 -3.92 7.84 11.77
CA ALA A 165 -5.32 8.23 11.89
C ALA A 165 -5.49 9.38 12.88
N VAL A 166 -4.89 9.28 14.07
CA VAL A 166 -4.93 10.36 15.08
C VAL A 166 -4.28 11.65 14.55
N SER A 167 -3.20 11.55 13.75
CA SER A 167 -2.58 12.72 13.13
C SER A 167 -3.47 13.38 12.07
N ALA A 168 -4.30 12.62 11.38
CA ALA A 168 -5.22 13.13 10.36
C ALA A 168 -6.47 13.78 10.98
N ASP A 169 -7.00 13.18 12.06
CA ASP A 169 -8.21 13.65 12.74
C ASP A 169 -7.94 14.92 13.58
N ALA A 170 -6.70 15.20 13.91
CA ALA A 170 -6.36 16.16 14.95
C ALA A 170 -5.19 17.08 14.59
N ALA A 171 -5.49 18.13 13.81
CA ALA A 171 -4.58 19.29 13.74
C ALA A 171 -4.35 19.96 15.11
N GLN A 172 -5.11 19.61 16.16
CA GLN A 172 -5.15 20.24 17.49
C GLN A 172 -5.21 19.27 18.68
N VAL A 173 -4.81 18.00 18.55
CA VAL A 173 -4.74 17.13 19.75
C VAL A 173 -3.59 17.58 20.62
N ALA A 174 -3.92 18.14 21.80
CA ALA A 174 -2.94 18.60 22.78
C ALA A 174 -2.04 17.46 23.27
N ASP A 175 -2.63 16.30 23.60
CA ASP A 175 -1.91 15.09 24.01
C ASP A 175 -2.07 13.96 22.96
N PHE A 176 -1.06 13.86 22.10
CA PHE A 176 -1.02 12.88 21.02
C PHE A 176 -0.86 11.44 21.52
N GLN A 177 -0.12 11.24 22.62
CA GLN A 177 0.07 9.94 23.23
C GLN A 177 -1.27 9.38 23.72
N THR A 178 -1.95 10.15 24.59
CA THR A 178 -3.26 9.77 25.13
C THR A 178 -4.31 9.52 24.03
N ALA A 179 -4.32 10.34 22.98
CA ALA A 179 -5.25 10.13 21.86
C ALA A 179 -4.97 8.83 21.10
N CYS A 180 -3.70 8.47 20.91
CA CYS A 180 -3.33 7.19 20.29
C CYS A 180 -3.74 5.99 21.16
N GLU A 181 -3.54 6.10 22.49
CA GLU A 181 -3.94 5.07 23.44
C GLU A 181 -5.47 4.87 23.46
N ALA A 182 -6.22 5.96 23.54
CA ALA A 182 -7.68 5.93 23.50
C ALA A 182 -8.21 5.29 22.20
N ARG A 183 -7.59 5.62 21.06
CA ARG A 183 -7.94 5.01 19.77
C ARG A 183 -7.62 3.51 19.73
N ALA A 184 -6.49 3.10 20.30
CA ALA A 184 -6.12 1.69 20.42
C ALA A 184 -7.07 0.93 21.32
N GLN A 185 -7.39 1.48 22.50
CA GLN A 185 -8.34 0.90 23.44
C GLN A 185 -9.72 0.71 22.81
N HIS A 186 -10.21 1.71 22.10
CA HIS A 186 -11.49 1.62 21.36
C HIS A 186 -11.50 0.48 20.34
N LEU A 187 -10.39 0.25 19.62
CA LEU A 187 -10.29 -0.86 18.66
C LEU A 187 -10.29 -2.22 19.36
N ILE A 188 -9.69 -2.32 20.55
CA ILE A 188 -9.67 -3.52 21.39
C ILE A 188 -11.08 -3.81 21.89
N ASP A 189 -11.71 -2.83 22.56
CA ASP A 189 -13.04 -2.97 23.19
C ASP A 189 -14.13 -3.31 22.18
N SER A 190 -14.05 -2.71 20.99
CA SER A 190 -14.97 -2.99 19.88
C SER A 190 -14.72 -4.33 19.19
N LYS A 191 -13.69 -5.09 19.58
CA LYS A 191 -13.27 -6.37 18.97
C LYS A 191 -13.07 -6.27 17.44
N ARG A 192 -12.60 -5.11 16.98
CA ARG A 192 -12.40 -4.83 15.54
C ARG A 192 -11.04 -5.26 15.02
N LEU A 193 -10.01 -5.37 15.89
CA LEU A 193 -8.64 -5.68 15.48
C LEU A 193 -8.52 -6.94 14.62
N PRO A 194 -9.09 -8.11 15.01
CA PRO A 194 -8.98 -9.32 14.19
C PRO A 194 -9.73 -9.24 12.85
N LYS A 195 -10.69 -8.31 12.74
CA LYS A 195 -11.55 -8.12 11.56
C LYS A 195 -10.98 -7.13 10.55
N LEU A 196 -9.83 -6.51 10.85
CA LEU A 196 -9.21 -5.53 9.96
C LEU A 196 -8.55 -6.24 8.79
N GLU A 197 -9.19 -6.21 7.62
CA GLU A 197 -8.72 -6.88 6.39
C GLU A 197 -7.27 -6.53 6.03
N ARG A 198 -6.88 -5.26 6.19
CA ARG A 198 -5.50 -4.77 5.91
C ARG A 198 -4.44 -5.35 6.85
N ALA A 199 -4.84 -6.00 7.94
CA ALA A 199 -3.96 -6.69 8.88
C ALA A 199 -3.97 -8.21 8.69
N ASN A 200 -4.80 -8.72 7.79
CA ASN A 200 -4.97 -10.14 7.58
C ASN A 200 -4.05 -10.67 6.46
N TYR A 201 -2.77 -10.83 6.79
CA TYR A 201 -1.76 -11.34 5.86
C TYR A 201 -2.09 -12.75 5.34
N ARG A 202 -2.58 -13.63 6.23
CA ARG A 202 -3.00 -14.97 5.86
C ARG A 202 -4.00 -14.93 4.70
N ARG A 203 -5.07 -14.13 4.84
CA ARG A 203 -6.07 -13.97 3.79
C ARG A 203 -5.44 -13.44 2.51
N THR A 204 -4.73 -12.30 2.57
CA THR A 204 -4.13 -11.67 1.39
C THR A 204 -3.23 -12.64 0.63
N MET A 205 -2.37 -13.38 1.34
CA MET A 205 -1.46 -14.33 0.73
C MET A 205 -2.21 -15.53 0.12
N SER A 206 -3.21 -16.06 0.83
CA SER A 206 -4.02 -17.18 0.31
C SER A 206 -4.78 -16.78 -0.95
N GLU A 207 -5.39 -15.60 -0.99
CA GLU A 207 -6.12 -15.10 -2.16
C GLU A 207 -5.17 -14.86 -3.37
N LEU A 208 -4.01 -14.28 -3.10
CA LEU A 208 -3.00 -14.03 -4.15
C LEU A 208 -2.45 -15.32 -4.73
N GLU A 209 -2.04 -16.24 -3.86
CA GLU A 209 -1.41 -17.52 -4.24
C GLU A 209 -2.37 -18.51 -4.90
N ALA A 210 -3.66 -18.35 -4.67
CA ALA A 210 -4.68 -19.16 -5.35
C ALA A 210 -4.69 -18.97 -6.87
N VAL A 211 -4.22 -17.81 -7.37
CA VAL A 211 -4.37 -17.43 -8.79
C VAL A 211 -3.07 -16.93 -9.43
N ILE A 212 -2.08 -16.54 -8.65
CA ILE A 212 -0.79 -16.04 -9.15
C ILE A 212 0.31 -17.05 -8.86
N PRO A 213 1.07 -17.48 -9.88
CA PRO A 213 2.18 -18.43 -9.68
C PRO A 213 3.28 -17.89 -8.75
N PRO A 214 3.91 -18.74 -7.92
CA PRO A 214 4.90 -18.30 -6.92
C PRO A 214 6.05 -17.45 -7.46
N HIS A 215 6.54 -17.76 -8.66
CA HIS A 215 7.64 -17.01 -9.29
C HIS A 215 7.26 -15.55 -9.68
N ARG A 216 5.97 -15.24 -9.69
CA ARG A 216 5.43 -13.89 -9.93
C ARG A 216 5.11 -13.14 -8.62
N ILE A 217 5.41 -13.71 -7.45
CA ILE A 217 5.14 -13.12 -6.14
C ILE A 217 6.45 -12.95 -5.38
N LYS A 218 6.70 -11.76 -4.85
CA LYS A 218 7.83 -11.46 -3.95
C LYS A 218 7.31 -10.98 -2.61
N TYR A 219 7.58 -11.75 -1.55
CA TYR A 219 7.38 -11.32 -0.17
C TYR A 219 8.65 -10.66 0.36
N VAL A 220 8.48 -9.57 1.09
CA VAL A 220 9.59 -8.80 1.69
C VAL A 220 9.20 -8.44 3.11
N PHE A 221 10.08 -8.67 4.09
CA PHE A 221 9.85 -8.15 5.43
C PHE A 221 10.28 -6.68 5.52
N TYR A 222 9.44 -5.88 6.18
CA TYR A 222 9.71 -4.45 6.40
C TYR A 222 11.04 -4.22 7.12
N GLU A 223 11.35 -5.10 8.06
CA GLU A 223 12.55 -5.05 8.87
C GLU A 223 13.81 -5.18 8.02
N ASP A 224 13.72 -5.91 6.90
CA ASP A 224 14.83 -6.13 5.96
C ASP A 224 14.79 -5.19 4.75
N LEU A 225 13.68 -4.49 4.54
CA LEU A 225 13.41 -3.70 3.33
C LEU A 225 14.52 -2.69 3.01
N PHE A 226 15.15 -2.14 4.04
CA PHE A 226 16.15 -1.07 3.92
C PHE A 226 17.57 -1.57 3.64
N HIS A 227 17.78 -2.87 3.61
CA HIS A 227 19.08 -3.47 3.38
C HIS A 227 19.41 -3.56 1.89
N ALA A 228 20.69 -3.36 1.54
CA ALA A 228 21.15 -3.39 0.16
C ALA A 228 20.94 -4.76 -0.53
N HIS A 229 21.02 -5.87 0.20
CA HIS A 229 20.75 -7.19 -0.36
C HIS A 229 19.28 -7.34 -0.74
N THR A 230 18.35 -6.90 0.12
CA THR A 230 16.91 -6.94 -0.17
C THR A 230 16.54 -6.10 -1.38
N MET A 231 17.16 -4.91 -1.53
CA MET A 231 16.96 -4.11 -2.75
C MET A 231 17.51 -4.80 -3.99
N ARG A 232 18.67 -5.46 -3.93
CA ARG A 232 19.17 -6.26 -5.06
C ARG A 232 18.19 -7.38 -5.43
N ASP A 233 17.64 -8.07 -4.45
CA ASP A 233 16.66 -9.14 -4.67
C ASP A 233 15.36 -8.63 -5.31
N ILE A 234 14.89 -7.44 -4.90
CA ILE A 234 13.74 -6.77 -5.53
C ILE A 234 14.08 -6.39 -6.98
N CYS A 235 15.24 -5.80 -7.23
CA CYS A 235 15.68 -5.44 -8.58
C CYS A 235 15.81 -6.67 -9.48
N THR A 236 16.39 -7.77 -8.99
CA THR A 236 16.48 -9.04 -9.72
C THR A 236 15.09 -9.60 -10.05
N PHE A 237 14.17 -9.58 -9.10
CA PHE A 237 12.79 -10.01 -9.31
C PHE A 237 12.07 -9.16 -10.37
N LEU A 238 12.31 -7.86 -10.39
CA LEU A 238 11.77 -6.94 -11.40
C LEU A 238 12.47 -7.06 -12.76
N GLY A 239 13.67 -7.66 -12.82
CA GLY A 239 14.48 -7.75 -14.04
C GLY A 239 15.19 -6.44 -14.40
N ILE A 240 15.58 -5.64 -13.40
CA ILE A 240 16.28 -4.36 -13.58
C ILE A 240 17.65 -4.36 -12.92
N SER A 241 18.47 -3.40 -13.28
CA SER A 241 19.78 -3.16 -12.64
C SER A 241 19.62 -2.81 -11.16
N ALA A 242 20.60 -3.20 -10.35
CA ALA A 242 20.59 -2.96 -8.91
C ALA A 242 20.53 -1.45 -8.60
N ILE A 243 19.69 -1.09 -7.64
CA ILE A 243 19.53 0.26 -7.09
C ILE A 243 20.15 0.28 -5.70
N SER A 244 20.96 1.28 -5.40
CA SER A 244 21.44 1.50 -4.03
C SER A 244 20.33 2.11 -3.18
N PRO A 245 19.97 1.50 -2.03
CA PRO A 245 18.97 2.06 -1.15
C PRO A 245 19.43 3.41 -0.60
N LYS A 246 18.57 4.41 -0.62
CA LYS A 246 18.84 5.71 0.00
C LYS A 246 18.59 5.60 1.50
N ALA A 247 19.65 5.52 2.30
CA ALA A 247 19.56 5.40 3.77
C ALA A 247 18.81 6.59 4.42
N ASP A 248 18.90 7.78 3.83
CA ASP A 248 18.35 9.03 4.37
C ASP A 248 16.83 9.19 4.14
N LEU A 249 16.23 8.37 3.29
CA LEU A 249 14.80 8.43 2.97
C LEU A 249 13.93 7.68 4.00
N ARG A 250 14.26 7.67 5.28
CA ARG A 250 13.28 7.31 6.33
C ARG A 250 12.19 8.39 6.42
N SER A 251 11.52 8.64 5.28
CA SER A 251 10.42 9.57 5.19
C SER A 251 9.21 9.01 5.96
N ASN A 252 8.54 9.89 6.68
CA ASN A 252 7.35 9.64 7.48
C ASN A 252 7.58 9.05 8.89
N SER A 253 8.56 9.54 9.63
CA SER A 253 8.47 9.54 11.08
C SER A 253 7.35 10.51 11.49
N GLY A 254 6.08 10.08 11.40
CA GLY A 254 4.94 10.82 11.94
C GLY A 254 5.15 11.12 13.44
N ARG A 255 4.29 11.94 14.03
CA ARG A 255 4.34 12.24 15.47
C ARG A 255 4.60 10.97 16.27
N HIS A 256 5.53 11.07 17.23
CA HIS A 256 5.93 9.93 18.05
C HIS A 256 4.89 9.65 19.13
N ALA A 257 4.52 8.40 19.30
CA ALA A 257 3.80 7.88 20.46
C ALA A 257 4.26 6.45 20.69
N MET A 258 4.45 6.06 21.96
CA MET A 258 4.84 4.71 22.34
C MET A 258 3.60 3.84 22.56
N LEU A 259 3.62 2.60 22.10
CA LEU A 259 2.55 1.64 22.42
C LEU A 259 2.77 1.11 23.84
N PRO A 260 1.86 1.37 24.79
CA PRO A 260 1.97 0.87 26.16
C PRO A 260 1.95 -0.66 26.23
N GLU A 261 2.66 -1.24 27.20
CA GLU A 261 2.78 -2.69 27.29
C GLU A 261 1.45 -3.40 27.54
N HIS A 262 0.57 -2.78 28.33
CA HIS A 262 -0.77 -3.35 28.59
C HIS A 262 -1.64 -3.46 27.32
N LEU A 263 -1.48 -2.54 26.35
CA LEU A 263 -2.18 -2.63 25.07
C LEU A 263 -1.51 -3.63 24.11
N LYS A 264 -0.21 -3.85 24.22
CA LYS A 264 0.49 -4.84 23.38
C LYS A 264 -0.03 -6.25 23.60
N HIS A 265 -0.39 -6.62 24.83
CA HIS A 265 -0.97 -7.94 25.12
C HIS A 265 -2.21 -8.19 24.29
N SER A 266 -3.18 -7.28 24.32
CA SER A 266 -4.40 -7.38 23.52
C SER A 266 -4.16 -7.42 22.02
N PHE A 267 -3.13 -6.68 21.54
CA PHE A 267 -2.74 -6.77 20.13
C PHE A 267 -2.11 -8.13 19.78
N ARG A 268 -1.29 -8.72 20.66
CA ARG A 268 -0.73 -10.08 20.46
C ARG A 268 -1.82 -11.12 20.30
N GLU A 269 -2.82 -11.08 21.19
CA GLU A 269 -3.98 -11.98 21.12
C GLU A 269 -4.75 -11.77 19.81
N ALA A 270 -5.06 -10.52 19.47
CA ALA A 270 -5.82 -10.19 18.28
C ALA A 270 -5.12 -10.63 16.98
N PHE A 271 -3.80 -10.61 16.94
CA PHE A 271 -3.00 -10.98 15.75
C PHE A 271 -2.35 -12.36 15.86
N ALA A 272 -2.74 -13.17 16.85
CA ALA A 272 -2.17 -14.49 17.09
C ALA A 272 -2.12 -15.36 15.82
N LEU A 273 -3.23 -15.47 15.11
CA LEU A 273 -3.33 -16.24 13.87
C LEU A 273 -2.42 -15.72 12.75
N GLN A 274 -2.11 -14.42 12.73
CA GLN A 274 -1.20 -13.85 11.75
C GLN A 274 0.24 -14.22 12.07
N TYR A 275 0.63 -14.18 13.35
CA TYR A 275 1.95 -14.62 13.79
C TYR A 275 2.15 -16.11 13.48
N ASP A 276 1.21 -16.96 13.87
CA ASP A 276 1.30 -18.40 13.63
C ASP A 276 1.44 -18.71 12.14
N PHE A 277 0.65 -18.07 11.30
CA PHE A 277 0.71 -18.27 9.86
C PHE A 277 2.06 -17.88 9.28
N ILE A 278 2.58 -16.68 9.62
CA ILE A 278 3.84 -16.18 9.09
C ILE A 278 5.04 -16.97 9.63
N LEU A 279 5.07 -17.29 10.92
CA LEU A 279 6.14 -18.07 11.52
C LEU A 279 6.23 -19.49 10.93
N ASN A 280 5.08 -20.14 10.74
CA ASN A 280 5.05 -21.46 10.12
C ASN A 280 5.50 -21.44 8.66
N ARG A 281 5.16 -20.38 7.93
CA ARG A 281 5.47 -20.27 6.50
C ARG A 281 6.91 -19.88 6.22
N PHE A 282 7.47 -18.93 6.96
CA PHE A 282 8.80 -18.36 6.70
C PHE A 282 9.87 -18.88 7.67
N SER A 283 9.46 -19.50 8.78
CA SER A 283 10.37 -20.12 9.77
C SER A 283 11.54 -19.21 10.16
N ALA A 284 12.77 -19.65 9.92
CA ALA A 284 14.00 -18.92 10.24
C ALA A 284 14.18 -17.60 9.45
N ALA A 285 13.49 -17.42 8.34
CA ALA A 285 13.53 -16.17 7.56
C ALA A 285 12.65 -15.06 8.17
N THR A 286 11.85 -15.39 9.20
CA THR A 286 11.04 -14.38 9.88
C THR A 286 11.91 -13.52 10.79
N PRO A 287 11.84 -12.18 10.72
CA PRO A 287 12.67 -11.30 11.54
C PRO A 287 12.46 -11.53 13.05
N ALA A 288 13.54 -11.33 13.85
CA ALA A 288 13.53 -11.56 15.30
C ALA A 288 12.42 -10.79 16.03
N ARG A 289 12.05 -9.61 15.53
CA ARG A 289 10.95 -8.78 16.08
C ARG A 289 9.64 -9.55 16.15
N TRP A 290 9.29 -10.28 15.09
CA TRP A 290 8.07 -11.09 15.01
C TRP A 290 8.12 -12.26 16.00
N GLN A 291 9.28 -12.90 16.11
CA GLN A 291 9.47 -14.01 17.05
C GLN A 291 9.30 -13.55 18.51
N ILE A 292 9.91 -12.40 18.88
CA ILE A 292 9.78 -11.81 20.21
C ILE A 292 8.31 -11.47 20.52
N ASN A 293 7.61 -10.82 19.59
CA ASN A 293 6.23 -10.42 19.79
C ASN A 293 5.28 -11.62 19.86
N SER A 294 5.56 -12.71 19.17
CA SER A 294 4.77 -13.95 19.24
C SER A 294 5.03 -14.77 20.50
N ALA A 295 6.27 -14.82 20.97
CA ALA A 295 6.70 -15.67 22.11
C ALA A 295 6.21 -15.16 23.47
N GLN A 296 5.87 -13.88 23.61
CA GLN A 296 5.37 -13.28 24.84
C GLN A 296 3.87 -13.54 25.07
N ARG A 297 3.33 -14.60 24.49
CA ARG A 297 1.98 -15.09 24.83
C ARG A 297 2.04 -15.77 26.19
N VAL A 298 1.20 -15.34 27.12
CA VAL A 298 0.94 -16.12 28.32
C VAL A 298 0.07 -17.32 27.86
N PRO A 299 0.48 -18.58 28.11
CA PRO A 299 -0.40 -19.71 27.87
C PRO A 299 -1.67 -19.51 28.69
N GLY A 300 -2.84 -19.47 28.03
CA GLY A 300 -4.13 -19.44 28.68
C GLY A 300 -4.46 -20.76 29.35
#